data_1a2ff029b17af55fd9b9a2498c438f3d
#
_entry.id   1a2ff029b17af55fd9b9a2498c438f3d
#
_cell.length_a   1.000
_cell.length_b   1.000
_cell.length_c   1.000
_cell.angle_alpha   90.00
_cell.angle_beta   90.00
_cell.angle_gamma   90.00
#
_symmetry.space_group_name_H-M   'P 1'
#
loop_
_entity.id
_entity.type
_entity.pdbx_description
1 polymer ?
#
loop_
_entity_poly.entity_id
_entity_poly.type
_entity_poly.pdbx_seq_one_letter_code
_entity_poly.pdbx_strand_id
1 'polypeptide(L)'
;MGIGSWMIRQLSPILKDLAPHMPGEFFPSYFLLEYFHRPLIASIVVAIVAGFLGTFLLIRNLALIGDGLAHVSFGAIVIGLIFGGIGPLWYALIFSTAAAILIDQLQTRKILDGDAAIAIFMTGMLGLGLVMMRIWGGTAVKDAEGYLYGDLLLVDPQSFNIIVIVCIIGYLSMLFLYHSLLSISIDPIAAKVQGLPVHSIRLYFSIVTAAIVVSMVQIVGALLVTALLVAPAATAQLIGKSFRSCVILAQIIGVITVVLGLYFSAEHGTGSGSMIALVASCIFLLTAILKYSKNLILKPNEN
;
A
#
# COMPACT_ATOMS: atom_id res chain seq x y z
N MET A 1 23.88 -2.05 -12.00
CA MET A 1 23.42 -1.06 -10.99
C MET A 1 21.93 -0.84 -11.21
N GLY A 2 21.09 -1.06 -10.20
CA GLY A 2 19.64 -0.88 -10.32
C GLY A 2 19.22 0.58 -10.10
N ILE A 3 17.99 0.93 -10.52
CA ILE A 3 17.39 2.26 -10.32
C ILE A 3 17.41 2.68 -8.86
N GLY A 4 17.11 1.76 -7.93
CA GLY A 4 17.16 2.02 -6.50
C GLY A 4 18.55 2.39 -5.98
N SER A 5 19.62 1.72 -6.44
CA SER A 5 20.98 2.06 -6.05
C SER A 5 21.41 3.44 -6.56
N TRP A 6 20.91 3.85 -7.71
CA TRP A 6 21.10 5.20 -8.21
C TRP A 6 20.36 6.24 -7.35
N MET A 7 19.09 5.97 -7.00
CA MET A 7 18.30 6.84 -6.12
C MET A 7 18.98 7.04 -4.75
N ILE A 8 19.45 5.97 -4.12
CA ILE A 8 20.16 6.08 -2.83
C ILE A 8 21.39 6.99 -2.97
N ARG A 9 22.19 6.79 -4.02
CA ARG A 9 23.41 7.58 -4.22
C ARG A 9 23.12 9.08 -4.35
N GLN A 10 22.00 9.44 -4.98
CA GLN A 10 21.59 10.85 -5.14
C GLN A 10 20.93 11.43 -3.89
N LEU A 11 20.10 10.64 -3.20
CA LEU A 11 19.32 11.12 -2.07
C LEU A 11 20.07 11.01 -0.73
N SER A 12 21.00 10.07 -0.58
CA SER A 12 21.73 9.87 0.67
C SER A 12 22.46 11.13 1.19
N PRO A 13 23.17 11.92 0.37
CA PRO A 13 23.78 13.16 0.85
C PRO A 13 22.73 14.17 1.33
N ILE A 14 21.62 14.31 0.59
CA ILE A 14 20.52 15.21 0.95
C ILE A 14 19.87 14.80 2.28
N LEU A 15 19.67 13.50 2.49
CA LEU A 15 19.14 12.98 3.74
C LEU A 15 20.08 13.28 4.93
N LYS A 16 21.39 13.09 4.75
CA LYS A 16 22.39 13.41 5.78
C LYS A 16 22.39 14.90 6.15
N ASP A 17 22.22 15.78 5.17
CA ASP A 17 22.15 17.23 5.39
C ASP A 17 20.85 17.65 6.11
N LEU A 18 19.75 16.89 5.95
CA LEU A 18 18.49 17.12 6.64
C LEU A 18 18.50 16.62 8.10
N ALA A 19 19.34 15.65 8.45
CA ALA A 19 19.35 15.01 9.74
C ALA A 19 19.44 15.99 10.94
N PRO A 20 20.30 17.05 10.93
CA PRO A 20 20.39 18.00 12.05
C PRO A 20 19.13 18.82 12.28
N HIS A 21 18.23 18.89 11.28
CA HIS A 21 16.99 19.67 11.34
C HIS A 21 15.79 18.81 11.75
N MET A 22 15.98 17.49 11.89
CA MET A 22 14.89 16.59 12.27
C MET A 22 14.67 16.59 13.78
N PRO A 23 13.42 16.63 14.25
CA PRO A 23 13.09 16.58 15.67
C PRO A 23 13.29 15.17 16.23
N GLY A 24 13.52 15.06 17.57
CA GLY A 24 13.60 13.81 18.30
C GLY A 24 15.03 13.37 18.61
N GLU A 25 15.17 12.29 19.40
CA GLU A 25 16.47 11.70 19.77
C GLU A 25 16.87 10.57 18.81
N PHE A 26 15.91 9.74 18.42
CA PHE A 26 16.14 8.54 17.61
C PHE A 26 15.79 8.75 16.12
N PHE A 27 14.84 9.59 15.81
CA PHE A 27 14.39 9.81 14.43
C PHE A 27 15.49 10.38 13.51
N PRO A 28 16.39 11.27 13.94
CA PRO A 28 17.51 11.69 13.08
C PRO A 28 18.40 10.55 12.59
N SER A 29 18.45 9.41 13.31
CA SER A 29 19.19 8.23 12.87
C SER A 29 18.73 7.65 11.53
N TYR A 30 17.43 7.81 11.18
CA TYR A 30 16.88 7.41 9.88
C TYR A 30 17.49 8.19 8.71
N PHE A 31 18.04 9.37 8.99
CA PHE A 31 18.67 10.25 8.01
C PHE A 31 20.18 10.15 8.02
N LEU A 32 20.81 9.79 9.15
CA LEU A 32 22.25 9.65 9.31
C LEU A 32 22.77 8.30 8.83
N LEU A 33 22.06 7.22 9.17
CA LEU A 33 22.52 5.86 8.97
C LEU A 33 22.08 5.32 7.60
N GLU A 34 23.03 4.94 6.77
CA GLU A 34 22.79 4.54 5.37
C GLU A 34 21.86 3.32 5.22
N TYR A 35 21.83 2.43 6.19
CA TYR A 35 20.94 1.26 6.11
C TYR A 35 19.46 1.64 6.28
N PHE A 36 19.13 2.75 6.94
CA PHE A 36 17.77 3.27 7.03
C PHE A 36 17.32 4.09 5.80
N HIS A 37 18.25 4.54 4.96
CA HIS A 37 17.87 5.33 3.78
C HIS A 37 16.99 4.54 2.80
N ARG A 38 17.26 3.21 2.64
CA ARG A 38 16.44 2.36 1.75
C ARG A 38 14.99 2.27 2.21
N PRO A 39 14.71 1.83 3.46
CA PRO A 39 13.34 1.76 3.94
C PRO A 39 12.65 3.11 4.02
N LEU A 40 13.35 4.20 4.37
CA LEU A 40 12.78 5.55 4.39
C LEU A 40 12.33 6.00 3.00
N ILE A 41 13.19 5.88 1.99
CA ILE A 41 12.87 6.25 0.61
C ILE A 41 11.74 5.35 0.07
N ALA A 42 11.83 4.03 0.30
CA ALA A 42 10.80 3.08 -0.11
C ALA A 42 9.43 3.43 0.50
N SER A 43 9.37 3.76 1.79
CA SER A 43 8.15 4.12 2.49
C SER A 43 7.49 5.37 1.89
N ILE A 44 8.28 6.40 1.56
CA ILE A 44 7.77 7.63 0.94
C ILE A 44 7.24 7.34 -0.48
N VAL A 45 8.01 6.59 -1.30
CA VAL A 45 7.60 6.23 -2.66
C VAL A 45 6.30 5.42 -2.63
N VAL A 46 6.23 4.43 -1.75
CA VAL A 46 5.03 3.59 -1.57
C VAL A 46 3.85 4.43 -1.08
N ALA A 47 4.03 5.37 -0.15
CA ALA A 47 2.96 6.22 0.34
C ALA A 47 2.32 7.09 -0.77
N ILE A 48 3.15 7.64 -1.66
CA ILE A 48 2.68 8.41 -2.82
C ILE A 48 1.83 7.52 -3.73
N VAL A 49 2.32 6.34 -4.06
CA VAL A 49 1.63 5.41 -4.97
C VAL A 49 0.37 4.84 -4.33
N ALA A 50 0.43 4.51 -3.03
CA ALA A 50 -0.72 4.02 -2.26
C ALA A 50 -1.83 5.07 -2.18
N GLY A 51 -1.52 6.35 -1.93
CA GLY A 51 -2.50 7.42 -1.93
C GLY A 51 -3.20 7.60 -3.27
N PHE A 52 -2.44 7.48 -4.39
CA PHE A 52 -3.02 7.50 -5.73
C PHE A 52 -3.94 6.30 -5.96
N LEU A 53 -3.44 5.08 -5.73
CA LEU A 53 -4.18 3.84 -5.92
C LEU A 53 -5.43 3.78 -5.04
N GLY A 54 -5.32 4.17 -3.76
CA GLY A 54 -6.40 4.13 -2.79
C GLY A 54 -7.61 4.98 -3.20
N THR A 55 -7.39 6.13 -3.86
CA THR A 55 -8.51 6.96 -4.35
C THR A 55 -9.32 6.25 -5.43
N PHE A 56 -8.67 5.50 -6.33
CA PHE A 56 -9.37 4.69 -7.34
C PHE A 56 -10.06 3.48 -6.72
N LEU A 57 -9.44 2.82 -5.74
CA LEU A 57 -10.05 1.68 -5.04
C LEU A 57 -11.31 2.09 -4.29
N LEU A 58 -11.31 3.25 -3.64
CA LEU A 58 -12.49 3.75 -2.92
C LEU A 58 -13.67 4.06 -3.85
N ILE A 59 -13.44 4.73 -5.00
CA ILE A 59 -14.51 5.00 -5.97
C ILE A 59 -15.08 3.71 -6.55
N ARG A 60 -14.25 2.68 -6.71
CA ARG A 60 -14.67 1.37 -7.24
C ARG A 60 -15.25 0.45 -6.20
N ASN A 61 -15.39 0.88 -4.94
CA ASN A 61 -15.81 0.05 -3.79
C ASN A 61 -14.94 -1.21 -3.62
N LEU A 62 -13.64 -1.11 -3.89
CA LEU A 62 -12.67 -2.20 -3.80
C LEU A 62 -11.69 -1.99 -2.62
N ALA A 63 -12.12 -1.35 -1.54
CA ALA A 63 -11.26 -1.05 -0.39
C ALA A 63 -10.61 -2.30 0.23
N LEU A 64 -11.33 -3.42 0.26
CA LEU A 64 -10.86 -4.69 0.84
C LEU A 64 -9.87 -5.46 -0.04
N ILE A 65 -9.73 -5.12 -1.33
CA ILE A 65 -8.81 -5.85 -2.22
C ILE A 65 -7.35 -5.72 -1.78
N GLY A 66 -6.99 -4.57 -1.17
CA GLY A 66 -5.66 -4.35 -0.61
C GLY A 66 -5.33 -5.35 0.49
N ASP A 67 -6.26 -5.56 1.41
CA ASP A 67 -6.12 -6.53 2.51
C ASP A 67 -6.05 -7.97 2.00
N GLY A 68 -6.98 -8.33 1.12
CA GLY A 68 -6.99 -9.65 0.49
C GLY A 68 -5.67 -10.01 -0.20
N LEU A 69 -5.15 -9.10 -1.02
CA LEU A 69 -3.89 -9.31 -1.73
C LEU A 69 -2.67 -9.27 -0.80
N ALA A 70 -2.71 -8.49 0.29
CA ALA A 70 -1.65 -8.47 1.28
C ALA A 70 -1.53 -9.82 2.02
N HIS A 71 -2.63 -10.42 2.39
CA HIS A 71 -2.64 -11.77 3.00
C HIS A 71 -2.26 -12.87 2.01
N VAL A 72 -2.65 -12.77 0.74
CA VAL A 72 -2.16 -13.64 -0.33
C VAL A 72 -0.65 -13.50 -0.47
N SER A 73 -0.12 -12.27 -0.45
CA SER A 73 1.32 -11.99 -0.48
C SER A 73 2.05 -12.64 0.68
N PHE A 74 1.51 -12.53 1.89
CA PHE A 74 2.09 -13.14 3.09
C PHE A 74 2.19 -14.66 2.95
N GLY A 75 1.10 -15.34 2.56
CA GLY A 75 1.12 -16.80 2.31
C GLY A 75 2.17 -17.20 1.27
N ALA A 76 2.30 -16.43 0.19
CA ALA A 76 3.28 -16.65 -0.84
C ALA A 76 4.73 -16.38 -0.37
N ILE A 77 4.95 -15.36 0.46
CA ILE A 77 6.25 -15.07 1.08
C ILE A 77 6.69 -16.28 1.94
N VAL A 78 5.78 -16.82 2.74
CA VAL A 78 6.07 -18.02 3.57
C VAL A 78 6.49 -19.19 2.69
N ILE A 79 5.81 -19.42 1.57
CA ILE A 79 6.21 -20.43 0.58
C ILE A 79 7.64 -20.15 0.10
N GLY A 80 7.94 -18.90 -0.25
CA GLY A 80 9.28 -18.51 -0.71
C GLY A 80 10.37 -18.66 0.33
N LEU A 81 10.08 -18.38 1.61
CA LEU A 81 11.01 -18.56 2.71
C LEU A 81 11.33 -20.04 2.98
N ILE A 82 10.35 -20.93 2.83
CA ILE A 82 10.51 -22.38 3.07
C ILE A 82 11.22 -23.07 1.91
N PHE A 83 10.79 -22.83 0.68
CA PHE A 83 11.34 -23.52 -0.50
C PHE A 83 12.60 -22.87 -1.07
N GLY A 84 12.81 -21.57 -0.81
CA GLY A 84 13.97 -20.85 -1.33
C GLY A 84 13.93 -20.65 -2.86
N GLY A 85 15.10 -20.59 -3.47
CA GLY A 85 15.27 -20.46 -4.92
C GLY A 85 15.27 -19.01 -5.40
N ILE A 86 14.12 -18.46 -5.72
CA ILE A 86 13.93 -17.02 -5.98
C ILE A 86 13.54 -16.31 -4.69
N GLY A 87 13.88 -15.03 -4.54
CA GLY A 87 13.56 -14.28 -3.30
C GLY A 87 12.06 -14.30 -2.96
N PRO A 88 11.70 -14.20 -1.66
CA PRO A 88 10.30 -14.32 -1.20
C PRO A 88 9.34 -13.33 -1.87
N LEU A 89 9.85 -12.14 -2.24
CA LEU A 89 9.07 -11.09 -2.91
C LEU A 89 8.60 -11.52 -4.32
N TRP A 90 9.37 -12.35 -5.03
CA TRP A 90 8.96 -12.88 -6.33
C TRP A 90 7.80 -13.86 -6.22
N TYR A 91 7.81 -14.71 -5.18
CA TYR A 91 6.65 -15.57 -4.87
C TYR A 91 5.42 -14.72 -4.59
N ALA A 92 5.56 -13.68 -3.77
CA ALA A 92 4.47 -12.74 -3.48
C ALA A 92 3.91 -12.11 -4.75
N LEU A 93 4.75 -11.60 -5.65
CA LEU A 93 4.33 -10.98 -6.92
C LEU A 93 3.56 -11.96 -7.81
N ILE A 94 4.05 -13.19 -7.96
CA ILE A 94 3.42 -14.21 -8.82
C ILE A 94 2.06 -14.60 -8.25
N PHE A 95 2.00 -14.99 -6.98
CA PHE A 95 0.76 -15.47 -6.35
C PHE A 95 -0.29 -14.37 -6.21
N SER A 96 0.11 -13.15 -5.81
CA SER A 96 -0.83 -12.03 -5.68
C SER A 96 -1.34 -11.55 -7.02
N THR A 97 -0.52 -11.57 -8.07
CA THR A 97 -0.97 -11.26 -9.43
C THR A 97 -1.95 -12.32 -9.93
N ALA A 98 -1.66 -13.60 -9.71
CA ALA A 98 -2.57 -14.68 -10.07
C ALA A 98 -3.91 -14.57 -9.31
N ALA A 99 -3.87 -14.30 -8.00
CA ALA A 99 -5.07 -14.08 -7.20
C ALA A 99 -5.88 -12.87 -7.67
N ALA A 100 -5.23 -11.75 -7.97
CA ALA A 100 -5.91 -10.55 -8.48
C ALA A 100 -6.64 -10.81 -9.80
N ILE A 101 -6.00 -11.57 -10.71
CA ILE A 101 -6.62 -11.98 -11.98
C ILE A 101 -7.82 -12.91 -11.73
N LEU A 102 -7.68 -13.88 -10.84
CA LEU A 102 -8.76 -14.82 -10.52
C LEU A 102 -9.93 -14.12 -9.84
N ILE A 103 -9.68 -13.23 -8.88
CA ILE A 103 -10.70 -12.42 -8.22
C ILE A 103 -11.45 -11.58 -9.27
N ASP A 104 -10.72 -10.87 -10.15
CA ASP A 104 -11.33 -10.07 -11.22
C ASP A 104 -12.20 -10.91 -12.17
N GLN A 105 -11.76 -12.12 -12.51
CA GLN A 105 -12.52 -13.02 -13.37
C GLN A 105 -13.78 -13.56 -12.68
N LEU A 106 -13.70 -13.95 -11.41
CA LEU A 106 -14.85 -14.44 -10.64
C LEU A 106 -15.94 -13.38 -10.52
N GLN A 107 -15.53 -12.13 -10.25
CA GLN A 107 -16.42 -10.97 -10.22
C GLN A 107 -17.06 -10.71 -11.60
N THR A 108 -16.24 -10.72 -12.66
CA THR A 108 -16.71 -10.40 -14.01
C THR A 108 -17.71 -11.40 -14.51
N ARG A 109 -17.49 -12.68 -14.22
CA ARG A 109 -18.39 -13.78 -14.60
C ARG A 109 -19.59 -13.90 -13.68
N LYS A 110 -19.71 -13.03 -12.65
CA LYS A 110 -20.77 -13.07 -11.64
C LYS A 110 -20.89 -14.43 -10.94
N ILE A 111 -19.77 -15.14 -10.78
CA ILE A 111 -19.73 -16.42 -10.06
C ILE A 111 -19.74 -16.14 -8.55
N LEU A 112 -19.02 -15.10 -8.10
CA LEU A 112 -18.97 -14.63 -6.73
C LEU A 112 -19.00 -13.10 -6.71
N ASP A 113 -19.59 -12.55 -5.64
CA ASP A 113 -19.44 -11.14 -5.33
C ASP A 113 -17.99 -10.81 -4.98
N GLY A 114 -17.58 -9.57 -5.23
CA GLY A 114 -16.20 -9.16 -5.07
C GLY A 114 -15.63 -9.42 -3.69
N ASP A 115 -16.37 -9.04 -2.67
CA ASP A 115 -15.96 -9.19 -1.28
C ASP A 115 -15.85 -10.67 -0.88
N ALA A 116 -16.76 -11.54 -1.39
CA ALA A 116 -16.71 -12.96 -1.14
C ALA A 116 -15.48 -13.62 -1.80
N ALA A 117 -15.17 -13.25 -3.05
CA ALA A 117 -13.98 -13.73 -3.73
C ALA A 117 -12.71 -13.31 -2.98
N ILE A 118 -12.59 -12.03 -2.60
CA ILE A 118 -11.46 -11.51 -1.82
C ILE A 118 -11.31 -12.29 -0.51
N ALA A 119 -12.40 -12.48 0.25
CA ALA A 119 -12.38 -13.17 1.53
C ALA A 119 -11.90 -14.62 1.42
N ILE A 120 -12.30 -15.35 0.38
CA ILE A 120 -11.89 -16.74 0.15
C ILE A 120 -10.38 -16.81 -0.14
N PHE A 121 -9.87 -15.99 -1.05
CA PHE A 121 -8.44 -15.95 -1.37
C PHE A 121 -7.61 -15.50 -0.17
N MET A 122 -8.06 -14.48 0.56
CA MET A 122 -7.42 -13.96 1.76
C MET A 122 -7.27 -15.04 2.83
N THR A 123 -8.38 -15.66 3.23
CA THR A 123 -8.40 -16.68 4.31
C THR A 123 -7.68 -17.96 3.87
N GLY A 124 -7.84 -18.37 2.63
CA GLY A 124 -7.18 -19.56 2.08
C GLY A 124 -5.66 -19.45 2.08
N MET A 125 -5.13 -18.34 1.56
CA MET A 125 -3.68 -18.13 1.47
C MET A 125 -3.06 -17.82 2.84
N LEU A 126 -3.75 -17.05 3.70
CA LEU A 126 -3.31 -16.84 5.08
C LEU A 126 -3.25 -18.18 5.83
N GLY A 127 -4.32 -18.99 5.75
CA GLY A 127 -4.37 -20.31 6.35
C GLY A 127 -3.27 -21.24 5.85
N LEU A 128 -3.04 -21.28 4.52
CA LEU A 128 -1.95 -22.04 3.92
C LEU A 128 -0.59 -21.57 4.44
N GLY A 129 -0.32 -20.28 4.48
CA GLY A 129 0.93 -19.73 5.00
C GLY A 129 1.16 -20.11 6.46
N LEU A 130 0.17 -19.96 7.33
CA LEU A 130 0.28 -20.31 8.75
C LEU A 130 0.49 -21.83 8.97
N VAL A 131 -0.21 -22.67 8.21
CA VAL A 131 -0.03 -24.13 8.27
C VAL A 131 1.37 -24.52 7.81
N MET A 132 1.83 -24.00 6.69
CA MET A 132 3.17 -24.30 6.17
C MET A 132 4.26 -23.80 7.13
N MET A 133 4.09 -22.62 7.70
CA MET A 133 5.00 -22.08 8.71
C MET A 133 5.08 -22.97 9.95
N ARG A 134 3.96 -23.58 10.37
CA ARG A 134 3.94 -24.50 11.50
C ARG A 134 4.61 -25.85 11.22
N ILE A 135 4.45 -26.37 9.99
CA ILE A 135 4.95 -27.72 9.62
C ILE A 135 6.43 -27.65 9.21
N TRP A 136 6.82 -26.65 8.41
CA TRP A 136 8.15 -26.57 7.77
C TRP A 136 8.92 -25.30 8.06
N GLY A 137 8.35 -24.34 8.80
CA GLY A 137 8.90 -22.98 8.94
C GLY A 137 10.26 -22.92 9.65
N GLY A 138 10.51 -23.77 10.66
CA GLY A 138 11.79 -23.76 11.36
C GLY A 138 12.26 -22.36 11.78
N THR A 139 13.42 -21.93 11.29
CA THR A 139 14.00 -20.60 11.55
C THR A 139 13.31 -19.48 10.75
N ALA A 140 12.63 -19.79 9.65
CA ALA A 140 11.94 -18.81 8.80
C ALA A 140 10.70 -18.18 9.47
N VAL A 141 10.27 -18.69 10.64
CA VAL A 141 9.13 -18.14 11.39
C VAL A 141 9.34 -16.66 11.76
N LYS A 142 10.53 -16.30 12.24
CA LYS A 142 10.86 -14.92 12.64
C LYS A 142 10.80 -13.96 11.45
N ASP A 143 11.35 -14.38 10.32
CA ASP A 143 11.33 -13.57 9.11
C ASP A 143 9.90 -13.39 8.59
N ALA A 144 9.09 -14.46 8.65
CA ALA A 144 7.67 -14.40 8.28
C ALA A 144 6.87 -13.44 9.19
N GLU A 145 7.12 -13.41 10.49
CA GLU A 145 6.49 -12.47 11.41
C GLU A 145 6.79 -11.02 11.05
N GLY A 146 8.03 -10.72 10.60
CA GLY A 146 8.40 -9.39 10.12
C GLY A 146 7.57 -8.94 8.90
N TYR A 147 7.25 -9.86 7.97
CA TYR A 147 6.35 -9.54 6.85
C TYR A 147 4.89 -9.38 7.26
N LEU A 148 4.48 -9.97 8.37
CA LEU A 148 3.11 -9.83 8.88
C LEU A 148 2.88 -8.47 9.54
N TYR A 149 3.82 -8.05 10.39
CA TYR A 149 3.70 -6.79 11.17
C TYR A 149 4.39 -5.59 10.52
N GLY A 150 5.22 -5.80 9.53
CA GLY A 150 6.07 -4.80 8.90
C GLY A 150 7.37 -4.58 9.65
N ASP A 151 8.48 -4.92 8.98
CA ASP A 151 9.83 -4.65 9.48
C ASP A 151 10.64 -3.96 8.39
N LEU A 152 11.01 -2.71 8.66
CA LEU A 152 11.82 -1.91 7.76
C LEU A 152 13.20 -2.52 7.48
N LEU A 153 13.72 -3.35 8.38
CA LEU A 153 15.02 -4.01 8.22
C LEU A 153 14.99 -5.15 7.19
N LEU A 154 13.80 -5.63 6.81
CA LEU A 154 13.63 -6.62 5.73
C LEU A 154 13.83 -6.03 4.32
N VAL A 155 13.94 -4.70 4.18
CA VAL A 155 14.16 -4.05 2.89
C VAL A 155 15.62 -4.13 2.48
N ASP A 156 16.02 -5.29 1.97
CA ASP A 156 17.36 -5.52 1.39
C ASP A 156 17.54 -4.78 0.05
N PRO A 157 18.77 -4.68 -0.50
CA PRO A 157 19.04 -3.97 -1.74
C PRO A 157 18.26 -4.49 -2.96
N GLN A 158 17.99 -5.80 -3.01
CA GLN A 158 17.27 -6.42 -4.11
C GLN A 158 15.79 -6.09 -4.04
N SER A 159 15.19 -6.27 -2.88
CA SER A 159 13.80 -5.91 -2.59
C SER A 159 13.55 -4.42 -2.80
N PHE A 160 14.45 -3.56 -2.35
CA PHE A 160 14.36 -2.12 -2.59
C PHE A 160 14.29 -1.77 -4.08
N ASN A 161 15.15 -2.39 -4.91
CA ASN A 161 15.10 -2.16 -6.36
C ASN A 161 13.77 -2.60 -6.96
N ILE A 162 13.22 -3.75 -6.54
CA ILE A 162 11.93 -4.26 -7.03
C ILE A 162 10.80 -3.32 -6.63
N ILE A 163 10.75 -2.90 -5.36
CA ILE A 163 9.73 -1.97 -4.84
C ILE A 163 9.74 -0.66 -5.65
N VAL A 164 10.91 -0.04 -5.82
CA VAL A 164 11.04 1.23 -6.53
C VAL A 164 10.61 1.09 -8.00
N ILE A 165 11.05 0.04 -8.69
CA ILE A 165 10.70 -0.20 -10.09
C ILE A 165 9.19 -0.43 -10.23
N VAL A 166 8.61 -1.30 -9.41
CA VAL A 166 7.17 -1.60 -9.42
C VAL A 166 6.35 -0.35 -9.13
N CYS A 167 6.73 0.43 -8.12
CA CYS A 167 6.04 1.66 -7.77
C CYS A 167 6.13 2.71 -8.88
N ILE A 168 7.31 2.94 -9.47
CA ILE A 168 7.48 3.91 -10.56
C ILE A 168 6.68 3.49 -11.79
N ILE A 169 6.83 2.24 -12.24
CA ILE A 169 6.10 1.73 -13.41
C ILE A 169 4.60 1.75 -13.15
N GLY A 170 4.17 1.26 -11.99
CA GLY A 170 2.76 1.25 -11.59
C GLY A 170 2.17 2.67 -11.57
N TYR A 171 2.87 3.62 -10.94
CA TYR A 171 2.42 5.01 -10.84
C TYR A 171 2.33 5.69 -12.21
N LEU A 172 3.38 5.61 -13.01
CA LEU A 172 3.43 6.24 -14.34
C LEU A 172 2.38 5.64 -15.28
N SER A 173 2.19 4.33 -15.24
CA SER A 173 1.19 3.65 -16.05
C SER A 173 -0.25 3.99 -15.62
N MET A 174 -0.54 4.08 -14.33
CA MET A 174 -1.82 4.56 -13.82
C MET A 174 -2.06 6.03 -14.15
N LEU A 175 -1.02 6.86 -14.13
CA LEU A 175 -1.11 8.26 -14.52
C LEU A 175 -1.40 8.40 -16.03
N PHE A 176 -0.77 7.58 -16.86
CA PHE A 176 -1.06 7.52 -18.29
C PHE A 176 -2.51 7.10 -18.58
N LEU A 177 -3.01 6.11 -17.85
CA LEU A 177 -4.38 5.61 -17.97
C LEU A 177 -5.40 6.37 -17.11
N TYR A 178 -5.02 7.49 -16.49
CA TYR A 178 -5.84 8.22 -15.50
C TYR A 178 -7.26 8.50 -15.97
N HIS A 179 -7.45 9.04 -17.18
CA HIS A 179 -8.76 9.39 -17.71
C HIS A 179 -9.60 8.14 -18.03
N SER A 180 -8.97 7.11 -18.58
CA SER A 180 -9.65 5.84 -18.88
C SER A 180 -10.07 5.11 -17.60
N LEU A 181 -9.17 5.07 -16.58
CA LEU A 181 -9.47 4.50 -15.27
C LEU A 181 -10.60 5.26 -14.59
N LEU A 182 -10.61 6.59 -14.65
CA LEU A 182 -11.66 7.41 -14.06
C LEU A 182 -13.01 7.16 -14.73
N SER A 183 -13.06 7.16 -16.08
CA SER A 183 -14.27 6.87 -16.83
C SER A 183 -14.86 5.50 -16.48
N ILE A 184 -14.02 4.46 -16.44
CA ILE A 184 -14.44 3.09 -16.09
C ILE A 184 -14.86 2.99 -14.62
N SER A 185 -14.28 3.79 -13.74
CA SER A 185 -14.61 3.77 -12.31
C SER A 185 -15.96 4.43 -12.00
N ILE A 186 -16.38 5.41 -12.83
CA ILE A 186 -17.67 6.10 -12.69
C ILE A 186 -18.78 5.30 -13.37
N ASP A 187 -18.62 4.98 -14.65
CA ASP A 187 -19.60 4.23 -15.43
C ASP A 187 -18.92 3.31 -16.46
N PRO A 188 -18.78 2.00 -16.14
CA PRO A 188 -18.17 1.03 -17.05
C PRO A 188 -18.96 0.84 -18.36
N ILE A 189 -20.29 1.05 -18.35
CA ILE A 189 -21.14 0.88 -19.51
C ILE A 189 -20.94 2.04 -20.48
N ALA A 190 -20.98 3.26 -19.98
CA ALA A 190 -20.70 4.46 -20.78
C ALA A 190 -19.27 4.43 -21.35
N ALA A 191 -18.28 4.01 -20.56
CA ALA A 191 -16.91 3.85 -21.02
C ALA A 191 -16.78 2.84 -22.17
N LYS A 192 -17.54 1.74 -22.12
CA LYS A 192 -17.56 0.74 -23.18
C LYS A 192 -18.19 1.29 -24.47
N VAL A 193 -19.26 2.08 -24.36
CA VAL A 193 -19.90 2.75 -25.52
C VAL A 193 -18.94 3.76 -26.16
N GLN A 194 -18.10 4.42 -25.38
CA GLN A 194 -17.03 5.31 -25.87
C GLN A 194 -15.87 4.57 -26.54
N GLY A 195 -15.90 3.24 -26.64
CA GLY A 195 -14.87 2.44 -27.30
C GLY A 195 -13.68 2.08 -26.41
N LEU A 196 -13.73 2.35 -25.09
CA LEU A 196 -12.66 1.96 -24.19
C LEU A 196 -12.65 0.43 -23.97
N PRO A 197 -11.46 -0.22 -23.98
CA PRO A 197 -11.31 -1.65 -23.71
C PRO A 197 -11.45 -1.94 -22.21
N VAL A 198 -12.66 -1.82 -21.66
CA VAL A 198 -12.98 -1.87 -20.22
C VAL A 198 -12.39 -3.11 -19.54
N HIS A 199 -12.51 -4.29 -20.18
CA HIS A 199 -12.01 -5.54 -19.61
C HIS A 199 -10.48 -5.52 -19.43
N SER A 200 -9.75 -5.10 -20.47
CA SER A 200 -8.28 -5.05 -20.43
C SER A 200 -7.74 -4.02 -19.42
N ILE A 201 -8.39 -2.84 -19.36
CA ILE A 201 -7.98 -1.79 -18.41
C ILE A 201 -8.27 -2.23 -16.96
N ARG A 202 -9.40 -2.91 -16.73
CA ARG A 202 -9.75 -3.44 -15.41
C ARG A 202 -8.76 -4.52 -14.97
N LEU A 203 -8.45 -5.48 -15.84
CA LEU A 203 -7.47 -6.54 -15.57
C LEU A 203 -6.09 -5.94 -15.29
N TYR A 204 -5.66 -4.99 -16.12
CA TYR A 204 -4.43 -4.25 -15.91
C TYR A 204 -4.39 -3.57 -14.54
N PHE A 205 -5.47 -2.87 -14.16
CA PHE A 205 -5.58 -2.22 -12.86
C PHE A 205 -5.44 -3.23 -11.70
N SER A 206 -6.05 -4.41 -11.81
CA SER A 206 -5.95 -5.49 -10.80
C SER A 206 -4.52 -5.99 -10.66
N ILE A 207 -3.80 -6.17 -11.78
CA ILE A 207 -2.39 -6.59 -11.79
C ILE A 207 -1.49 -5.53 -11.13
N VAL A 208 -1.65 -4.27 -11.50
CA VAL A 208 -0.88 -3.16 -10.92
C VAL A 208 -1.18 -3.01 -9.44
N THR A 209 -2.45 -3.16 -9.04
CA THR A 209 -2.85 -3.16 -7.62
C THR A 209 -2.13 -4.25 -6.85
N ALA A 210 -2.08 -5.49 -7.36
CA ALA A 210 -1.37 -6.58 -6.71
C ALA A 210 0.12 -6.29 -6.56
N ALA A 211 0.77 -5.78 -7.60
CA ALA A 211 2.20 -5.47 -7.56
C ALA A 211 2.53 -4.35 -6.54
N ILE A 212 1.70 -3.31 -6.47
CA ILE A 212 1.85 -2.22 -5.49
C ILE A 212 1.61 -2.75 -4.07
N VAL A 213 0.55 -3.54 -3.84
CA VAL A 213 0.24 -4.13 -2.53
C VAL A 213 1.39 -5.01 -2.04
N VAL A 214 1.97 -5.87 -2.89
CA VAL A 214 3.15 -6.68 -2.55
C VAL A 214 4.31 -5.81 -2.10
N SER A 215 4.54 -4.69 -2.79
CA SER A 215 5.60 -3.73 -2.41
C SER A 215 5.34 -3.07 -1.05
N MET A 216 4.07 -2.91 -0.65
CA MET A 216 3.69 -2.35 0.65
C MET A 216 3.91 -3.33 1.79
N VAL A 217 3.72 -4.63 1.56
CA VAL A 217 3.79 -5.67 2.60
C VAL A 217 5.14 -5.68 3.33
N GLN A 218 6.25 -5.44 2.64
CA GLN A 218 7.57 -5.37 3.28
C GLN A 218 7.74 -4.18 4.22
N ILE A 219 7.05 -3.08 3.95
CA ILE A 219 7.24 -1.81 4.68
C ILE A 219 6.28 -1.71 5.86
N VAL A 220 5.00 -1.96 5.59
CA VAL A 220 3.91 -1.75 6.56
C VAL A 220 3.45 -3.06 7.18
N GLY A 221 3.71 -4.19 6.54
CA GLY A 221 3.24 -5.52 6.94
C GLY A 221 1.88 -5.85 6.34
N ALA A 222 1.62 -7.16 6.18
CA ALA A 222 0.40 -7.64 5.54
C ALA A 222 -0.88 -7.25 6.30
N LEU A 223 -0.83 -7.14 7.62
CA LEU A 223 -1.97 -6.75 8.45
C LEU A 223 -2.37 -5.27 8.32
N LEU A 224 -1.48 -4.41 7.84
CA LEU A 224 -1.62 -2.96 7.97
C LEU A 224 -1.63 -2.23 6.61
N VAL A 225 -1.54 -2.97 5.51
CA VAL A 225 -1.54 -2.43 4.14
C VAL A 225 -2.77 -1.57 3.89
N THR A 226 -3.96 -2.04 4.31
CA THR A 226 -5.23 -1.33 4.11
C THR A 226 -5.24 0.03 4.79
N ALA A 227 -4.60 0.17 5.96
CA ALA A 227 -4.53 1.44 6.65
C ALA A 227 -3.79 2.50 5.82
N LEU A 228 -2.66 2.16 5.19
CA LEU A 228 -1.92 3.10 4.36
C LEU A 228 -2.60 3.34 2.99
N LEU A 229 -3.32 2.34 2.48
CA LEU A 229 -3.99 2.43 1.18
C LEU A 229 -5.30 3.22 1.26
N VAL A 230 -6.12 2.92 2.28
CA VAL A 230 -7.50 3.41 2.38
C VAL A 230 -7.61 4.68 3.21
N ALA A 231 -6.97 4.76 4.38
CA ALA A 231 -7.19 5.88 5.30
C ALA A 231 -6.76 7.24 4.74
N PRO A 232 -5.59 7.42 4.07
CA PRO A 232 -5.25 8.69 3.44
C PRO A 232 -6.21 9.08 2.33
N ALA A 233 -6.66 8.11 1.52
CA ALA A 233 -7.61 8.33 0.45
C ALA A 233 -9.01 8.70 0.98
N ALA A 234 -9.50 8.03 2.02
CA ALA A 234 -10.74 8.34 2.70
C ALA A 234 -10.69 9.74 3.35
N THR A 235 -9.58 10.07 4.00
CA THR A 235 -9.34 11.40 4.56
C THR A 235 -9.40 12.48 3.48
N ALA A 236 -8.73 12.22 2.34
CA ALA A 236 -8.75 13.13 1.20
C ALA A 236 -10.16 13.33 0.62
N GLN A 237 -11.00 12.29 0.58
CA GLN A 237 -12.41 12.41 0.16
C GLN A 237 -13.26 13.26 1.11
N LEU A 238 -12.91 13.30 2.40
CA LEU A 238 -13.62 14.16 3.35
C LEU A 238 -13.42 15.66 3.08
N ILE A 239 -12.24 16.05 2.59
CA ILE A 239 -11.84 17.46 2.43
C ILE A 239 -11.71 17.90 0.97
N GLY A 240 -11.53 16.97 0.04
CA GLY A 240 -11.36 17.23 -1.39
C GLY A 240 -12.64 17.72 -2.06
N LYS A 241 -12.49 18.68 -2.98
CA LYS A 241 -13.61 19.26 -3.73
C LYS A 241 -13.80 18.65 -5.11
N SER A 242 -12.82 17.89 -5.60
CA SER A 242 -12.83 17.22 -6.90
C SER A 242 -12.00 15.94 -6.83
N PHE A 243 -12.20 15.01 -7.76
CA PHE A 243 -11.41 13.78 -7.80
C PHE A 243 -9.90 14.05 -7.89
N ARG A 244 -9.49 15.00 -8.74
CA ARG A 244 -8.09 15.41 -8.85
C ARG A 244 -7.54 15.96 -7.53
N SER A 245 -8.32 16.76 -6.82
CA SER A 245 -7.95 17.25 -5.49
C SER A 245 -7.83 16.11 -4.48
N CYS A 246 -8.75 15.14 -4.51
CA CYS A 246 -8.68 13.96 -3.64
C CYS A 246 -7.41 13.15 -3.91
N VAL A 247 -7.03 12.92 -5.16
CA VAL A 247 -5.81 12.19 -5.53
C VAL A 247 -4.56 12.88 -4.98
N ILE A 248 -4.44 14.19 -5.16
CA ILE A 248 -3.28 14.96 -4.67
C ILE A 248 -3.24 14.96 -3.13
N LEU A 249 -4.37 15.22 -2.50
CA LEU A 249 -4.47 15.23 -1.03
C LEU A 249 -4.17 13.86 -0.42
N ALA A 250 -4.64 12.77 -1.04
CA ALA A 250 -4.37 11.42 -0.57
C ALA A 250 -2.86 11.10 -0.57
N GLN A 251 -2.14 11.52 -1.59
CA GLN A 251 -0.68 11.35 -1.67
C GLN A 251 0.03 12.17 -0.58
N ILE A 252 -0.34 13.44 -0.40
CA ILE A 252 0.23 14.31 0.63
C ILE A 252 -0.04 13.73 2.02
N ILE A 253 -1.29 13.37 2.31
CA ILE A 253 -1.68 12.78 3.60
C ILE A 253 -0.96 11.44 3.81
N GLY A 254 -0.83 10.61 2.78
CA GLY A 254 -0.08 9.36 2.84
C GLY A 254 1.38 9.56 3.25
N VAL A 255 2.07 10.53 2.62
CA VAL A 255 3.46 10.88 2.99
C VAL A 255 3.55 11.41 4.41
N ILE A 256 2.65 12.32 4.81
CA ILE A 256 2.60 12.84 6.19
C ILE A 256 2.38 11.69 7.18
N THR A 257 1.46 10.78 6.89
CA THR A 257 1.16 9.61 7.72
C THR A 257 2.40 8.73 7.92
N VAL A 258 3.13 8.45 6.85
CA VAL A 258 4.35 7.63 6.92
C VAL A 258 5.44 8.34 7.70
N VAL A 259 5.70 9.62 7.44
CA VAL A 259 6.75 10.38 8.14
C VAL A 259 6.45 10.48 9.63
N LEU A 260 5.21 10.83 10.01
CA LEU A 260 4.80 10.88 11.42
C LEU A 260 4.80 9.50 12.07
N GLY A 261 4.35 8.47 11.35
CA GLY A 261 4.38 7.08 11.84
C GLY A 261 5.79 6.60 12.13
N LEU A 262 6.74 6.87 11.23
CA LEU A 262 8.15 6.55 11.43
C LEU A 262 8.77 7.36 12.58
N TYR A 263 8.41 8.65 12.70
CA TYR A 263 8.85 9.49 13.81
C TYR A 263 8.43 8.90 15.16
N PHE A 264 7.14 8.67 15.36
CA PHE A 264 6.65 8.12 16.63
C PHE A 264 7.13 6.68 16.87
N SER A 265 7.31 5.89 15.82
CA SER A 265 7.86 4.53 15.92
C SER A 265 9.31 4.57 16.41
N ALA A 266 10.14 5.48 15.89
CA ALA A 266 11.54 5.65 16.30
C ALA A 266 11.64 6.08 17.76
N GLU A 267 10.87 7.11 18.16
CA GLU A 267 10.97 7.69 19.53
C GLU A 267 10.42 6.75 20.61
N HIS A 268 9.46 5.87 20.28
CA HIS A 268 8.81 4.99 21.24
C HIS A 268 9.29 3.52 21.14
N GLY A 269 10.20 3.20 20.20
CA GLY A 269 10.68 1.85 19.99
C GLY A 269 9.59 0.84 19.60
N THR A 270 8.58 1.28 18.82
CA THR A 270 7.45 0.45 18.40
C THR A 270 7.61 -0.06 16.96
N GLY A 271 6.77 -1.00 16.54
CA GLY A 271 6.74 -1.46 15.14
C GLY A 271 6.34 -0.34 14.18
N SER A 272 7.12 -0.12 13.12
CA SER A 272 6.91 0.95 12.16
C SER A 272 5.55 0.86 11.46
N GLY A 273 5.16 -0.33 11.01
CA GLY A 273 3.88 -0.56 10.35
C GLY A 273 2.69 -0.24 11.27
N SER A 274 2.72 -0.75 12.51
CA SER A 274 1.67 -0.51 13.51
C SER A 274 1.49 0.97 13.83
N MET A 275 2.59 1.71 13.97
CA MET A 275 2.54 3.14 14.24
C MET A 275 2.03 3.94 13.04
N ILE A 276 2.43 3.59 11.82
CA ILE A 276 1.90 4.19 10.58
C ILE A 276 0.38 3.99 10.50
N ALA A 277 -0.12 2.78 10.79
CA ALA A 277 -1.55 2.50 10.76
C ALA A 277 -2.33 3.28 11.83
N LEU A 278 -1.78 3.38 13.05
CA LEU A 278 -2.37 4.17 14.12
C LEU A 278 -2.46 5.64 13.73
N VAL A 279 -1.38 6.23 13.23
CA VAL A 279 -1.33 7.63 12.78
C VAL A 279 -2.33 7.86 11.63
N ALA A 280 -2.42 6.95 10.66
CA ALA A 280 -3.39 7.02 9.56
C ALA A 280 -4.82 7.11 10.08
N SER A 281 -5.17 6.24 11.02
CA SER A 281 -6.49 6.20 11.65
C SER A 281 -6.78 7.45 12.48
N CYS A 282 -5.81 7.94 13.23
CA CYS A 282 -5.94 9.18 14.00
C CYS A 282 -6.17 10.40 13.09
N ILE A 283 -5.42 10.54 12.00
CA ILE A 283 -5.60 11.62 11.03
C ILE A 283 -7.00 11.57 10.42
N PHE A 284 -7.48 10.38 10.04
CA PHE A 284 -8.82 10.20 9.51
C PHE A 284 -9.89 10.62 10.52
N LEU A 285 -9.82 10.10 11.76
CA LEU A 285 -10.79 10.41 12.81
C LEU A 285 -10.82 11.91 13.15
N LEU A 286 -9.65 12.53 13.32
CA LEU A 286 -9.56 13.97 13.58
C LEU A 286 -10.20 14.78 12.44
N THR A 287 -9.90 14.43 11.18
CA THR A 287 -10.48 15.12 10.02
C THR A 287 -12.00 14.93 9.95
N ALA A 288 -12.49 13.73 10.24
CA ALA A 288 -13.92 13.43 10.27
C ALA A 288 -14.65 14.22 11.36
N ILE A 289 -14.10 14.27 12.59
CA ILE A 289 -14.65 15.03 13.70
C ILE A 289 -14.70 16.52 13.38
N LEU A 290 -13.60 17.10 12.85
CA LEU A 290 -13.53 18.51 12.49
C LEU A 290 -14.56 18.88 11.40
N LYS A 291 -14.71 18.01 10.39
CA LYS A 291 -15.71 18.22 9.34
C LYS A 291 -17.13 18.15 9.89
N TYR A 292 -17.42 17.20 10.76
CA TYR A 292 -18.73 17.02 11.37
C TYR A 292 -19.09 18.23 12.29
N SER A 293 -18.16 18.65 13.14
CA SER A 293 -18.32 19.81 14.02
C SER A 293 -18.58 21.09 13.23
N LYS A 294 -17.84 21.31 12.13
CA LYS A 294 -18.07 22.46 11.25
C LYS A 294 -19.46 22.45 10.63
N ASN A 295 -19.96 21.28 10.21
CA ASN A 295 -21.30 21.15 9.63
C ASN A 295 -22.41 21.44 10.66
N LEU A 296 -22.22 21.06 11.93
CA LEU A 296 -23.16 21.38 13.01
C LEU A 296 -23.21 22.88 13.31
N ILE A 297 -22.07 23.57 13.29
CA ILE A 297 -22.00 25.01 13.54
C ILE A 297 -22.61 25.82 12.38
N LEU A 298 -22.44 25.36 11.14
CA LEU A 298 -22.89 26.07 9.93
C LEU A 298 -24.35 25.75 9.55
N LYS A 299 -25.01 24.75 10.16
CA LYS A 299 -26.45 24.50 10.04
C LYS A 299 -27.12 24.60 11.43
N PRO A 300 -27.36 25.79 11.96
CA PRO A 300 -28.24 25.97 13.10
C PRO A 300 -29.68 25.85 12.60
N ASN A 301 -30.38 24.74 13.00
CA ASN A 301 -31.84 24.59 12.97
C ASN A 301 -32.58 24.85 11.62
N GLU A 302 -32.68 23.84 10.79
CA GLU A 302 -33.92 23.60 10.05
C GLU A 302 -34.69 22.49 10.81
N ASN A 303 -35.42 22.92 11.84
CA ASN A 303 -36.56 22.20 12.41
C ASN A 303 -37.81 23.01 12.19
#